data_9f129f5ac2ca48a7c7dab360177829e8
#
_entry.id   9f129f5ac2ca48a7c7dab360177829e8
#
_cell.length_a   1.000
_cell.length_b   1.000
_cell.length_c   1.000
_cell.angle_alpha   90.00
_cell.angle_beta   90.00
_cell.angle_gamma   90.00
#
_symmetry.space_group_name_H-M   'P 1'
#
loop_
_entity.id
_entity.type
_entity.pdbx_description
1 polymer ?
#
loop_
_entity_poly.entity_id
_entity_poly.type
_entity_poly.pdbx_seq_one_letter_code
_entity_poly.pdbx_strand_id
1 'polypeptide(L)'
;MVMKNEKGFTLIELLVVVAIIGILAAIAIPQFAAYRNQSFCSRTESDTNNAMLAAEAYYTQNQAYPADVTAAGFTDSPQVTVVYGGLGTAASPFSAVGTDDSGNCPKGTTYTITQGATPAWS
;
A
#
# COMPACT_ATOMS: atom_id res chain seq x y z
N MET A 1 -38.38 48.64 -15.24
CA MET A 1 -38.06 47.54 -14.32
C MET A 1 -38.05 46.22 -15.09
N VAL A 2 -36.92 45.69 -15.30
CA VAL A 2 -36.79 44.40 -16.02
C VAL A 2 -37.14 43.29 -15.03
N MET A 3 -38.25 42.68 -15.20
CA MET A 3 -38.58 41.42 -14.54
C MET A 3 -37.68 40.36 -15.12
N LYS A 4 -36.59 40.09 -14.46
CA LYS A 4 -35.81 38.93 -14.78
C LYS A 4 -36.64 37.70 -14.52
N ASN A 5 -36.89 36.96 -15.59
CA ASN A 5 -37.54 35.67 -15.51
C ASN A 5 -36.49 34.69 -14.95
N GLU A 6 -36.17 34.86 -13.68
CA GLU A 6 -35.22 33.97 -13.00
C GLU A 6 -35.91 32.66 -12.71
N LYS A 7 -35.62 31.67 -13.57
CA LYS A 7 -35.95 30.29 -13.26
C LYS A 7 -34.95 29.83 -12.18
N GLY A 8 -35.27 30.14 -10.94
CA GLY A 8 -34.57 29.60 -9.78
C GLY A 8 -34.91 28.15 -9.53
N PHE A 9 -34.06 27.46 -8.82
CA PHE A 9 -34.35 26.12 -8.32
C PHE A 9 -35.48 26.14 -7.30
N THR A 10 -36.33 25.13 -7.33
CA THR A 10 -37.33 24.93 -6.29
C THR A 10 -36.68 24.31 -5.06
N LEU A 11 -37.31 24.52 -3.90
CA LEU A 11 -36.82 23.96 -2.63
C LEU A 11 -36.79 22.42 -2.65
N ILE A 12 -37.78 21.80 -3.31
CA ILE A 12 -37.86 20.35 -3.44
C ILE A 12 -36.77 19.78 -4.37
N GLU A 13 -36.45 20.48 -5.46
CA GLU A 13 -35.35 20.08 -6.35
C GLU A 13 -34.01 20.07 -5.62
N LEU A 14 -33.73 21.10 -4.82
CA LEU A 14 -32.54 21.16 -4.00
C LEU A 14 -32.52 20.07 -2.92
N LEU A 15 -33.66 19.86 -2.26
CA LEU A 15 -33.81 18.85 -1.22
C LEU A 15 -33.57 17.43 -1.75
N VAL A 16 -34.11 17.09 -2.92
CA VAL A 16 -33.96 15.79 -3.58
C VAL A 16 -32.51 15.56 -3.96
N VAL A 17 -31.86 16.57 -4.51
CA VAL A 17 -30.44 16.48 -4.89
C VAL A 17 -29.52 16.20 -3.68
N VAL A 18 -29.72 16.95 -2.61
CA VAL A 18 -28.98 16.75 -1.35
C VAL A 18 -29.25 15.37 -0.74
N ALA A 19 -30.48 14.91 -0.78
CA ALA A 19 -30.84 13.57 -0.30
C ALA A 19 -30.15 12.46 -1.10
N ILE A 20 -30.12 12.57 -2.43
CA ILE A 20 -29.44 11.60 -3.31
C ILE A 20 -27.94 11.61 -3.05
N ILE A 21 -27.30 12.79 -2.96
CA ILE A 21 -25.88 12.92 -2.64
C ILE A 21 -25.56 12.28 -1.28
N GLY A 22 -26.41 12.51 -0.28
CA GLY A 22 -26.27 11.93 1.06
C GLY A 22 -26.30 10.40 1.04
N ILE A 23 -27.23 9.81 0.30
CA ILE A 23 -27.34 8.35 0.15
C ILE A 23 -26.12 7.78 -0.57
N LEU A 24 -25.68 8.39 -1.67
CA LEU A 24 -24.50 7.95 -2.42
C LEU A 24 -23.23 8.08 -1.59
N ALA A 25 -23.08 9.18 -0.86
CA ALA A 25 -21.94 9.41 0.02
C ALA A 25 -21.87 8.39 1.17
N ALA A 26 -23.02 8.03 1.75
CA ALA A 26 -23.11 7.03 2.82
C ALA A 26 -22.58 5.65 2.40
N ILE A 27 -22.70 5.30 1.12
CA ILE A 27 -22.17 4.06 0.56
C ILE A 27 -20.72 4.22 0.10
N ALA A 28 -20.39 5.33 -0.55
CA ALA A 28 -19.10 5.54 -1.21
C ALA A 28 -17.97 5.81 -0.22
N ILE A 29 -18.20 6.55 0.85
CA ILE A 29 -17.14 6.91 1.81
C ILE A 29 -16.55 5.71 2.54
N PRO A 30 -17.31 4.78 3.12
CA PRO A 30 -16.74 3.60 3.76
C PRO A 30 -16.03 2.68 2.77
N GLN A 31 -16.50 2.55 1.53
CA GLN A 31 -15.85 1.77 0.49
C GLN A 31 -14.50 2.40 0.08
N PHE A 32 -14.45 3.72 -0.06
CA PHE A 32 -13.22 4.42 -0.36
C PHE A 32 -12.17 4.22 0.75
N ALA A 33 -12.57 4.29 2.01
CA ALA A 33 -11.66 4.03 3.15
C ALA A 33 -11.11 2.60 3.12
N ALA A 34 -11.94 1.60 2.80
CA ALA A 34 -11.51 0.22 2.66
C ALA A 34 -10.47 0.03 1.54
N TYR A 35 -10.72 0.61 0.37
CA TYR A 35 -9.77 0.58 -0.75
C TYR A 35 -8.46 1.29 -0.42
N ARG A 36 -8.53 2.43 0.25
CA ARG A 36 -7.35 3.16 0.69
C ARG A 36 -6.51 2.33 1.65
N ASN A 37 -7.13 1.68 2.62
CA ASN A 37 -6.42 0.82 3.58
C ASN A 37 -5.77 -0.37 2.87
N GLN A 38 -6.45 -0.98 1.90
CA GLN A 38 -5.86 -2.06 1.11
C GLN A 38 -4.70 -1.60 0.23
N SER A 39 -4.66 -0.34 -0.18
CA SER A 39 -3.54 0.22 -0.93
C SER A 39 -2.23 0.26 -0.12
N PHE A 40 -2.30 0.40 1.19
CA PHE A 40 -1.13 0.30 2.07
C PHE A 40 -0.54 -1.11 2.07
N CYS A 41 -1.41 -2.14 2.10
CA CYS A 41 -0.96 -3.53 1.95
C CYS A 41 -0.24 -3.74 0.62
N SER A 42 -0.86 -3.32 -0.49
CA SER A 42 -0.28 -3.48 -1.83
C SER A 42 1.06 -2.76 -1.98
N ARG A 43 1.21 -1.59 -1.37
CA ARG A 43 2.48 -0.85 -1.37
C ARG A 43 3.56 -1.61 -0.62
N THR A 44 3.26 -2.14 0.56
CA THR A 44 4.20 -2.93 1.36
C THR A 44 4.59 -4.22 0.65
N GLU A 45 3.62 -4.94 0.06
CA GLU A 45 3.90 -6.12 -0.75
C GLU A 45 4.80 -5.79 -1.95
N SER A 46 4.50 -4.72 -2.68
CA SER A 46 5.27 -4.29 -3.85
C SER A 46 6.71 -3.91 -3.49
N ASP A 47 6.90 -3.12 -2.45
CA ASP A 47 8.23 -2.71 -2.00
C ASP A 47 9.05 -3.91 -1.53
N THR A 48 8.45 -4.81 -0.76
CA THR A 48 9.14 -6.01 -0.29
C THR A 48 9.56 -6.92 -1.45
N ASN A 49 8.69 -7.11 -2.45
CA ASN A 49 9.01 -7.87 -3.66
C ASN A 49 10.15 -7.21 -4.45
N ASN A 50 10.09 -5.89 -4.65
CA ASN A 50 11.12 -5.16 -5.38
C ASN A 50 12.47 -5.16 -4.64
N ALA A 51 12.44 -5.04 -3.32
CA ALA A 51 13.64 -5.15 -2.48
C ALA A 51 14.26 -6.55 -2.58
N MET A 52 13.44 -7.60 -2.58
CA MET A 52 13.94 -8.98 -2.76
C MET A 52 14.56 -9.17 -4.13
N LEU A 53 13.95 -8.66 -5.19
CA LEU A 53 14.54 -8.68 -6.55
C LEU A 53 15.85 -7.91 -6.63
N ALA A 54 15.95 -6.76 -5.97
CA ALA A 54 17.20 -5.99 -5.88
C ALA A 54 18.31 -6.77 -5.17
N ALA A 55 17.96 -7.48 -4.09
CA ALA A 55 18.92 -8.34 -3.37
C ALA A 55 19.42 -9.51 -4.22
N GLU A 56 18.53 -10.14 -4.99
CA GLU A 56 18.91 -11.23 -5.90
C GLU A 56 19.81 -10.72 -7.05
N ALA A 57 19.52 -9.55 -7.59
CA ALA A 57 20.36 -8.91 -8.59
C ALA A 57 21.75 -8.57 -8.02
N TYR A 58 21.81 -8.08 -6.81
CA TYR A 58 23.06 -7.82 -6.10
C TYR A 58 23.88 -9.11 -5.89
N TYR A 59 23.21 -10.20 -5.49
CA TYR A 59 23.83 -11.50 -5.30
C TYR A 59 24.47 -12.04 -6.58
N THR A 60 23.82 -11.87 -7.74
CA THR A 60 24.38 -12.33 -9.02
C THR A 60 25.69 -11.65 -9.37
N GLN A 61 25.89 -10.41 -8.93
CA GLN A 61 27.09 -9.63 -9.21
C GLN A 61 28.18 -9.84 -8.14
N ASN A 62 27.80 -9.97 -6.89
CA ASN A 62 28.71 -9.95 -5.75
C ASN A 62 28.91 -11.33 -5.07
N GLN A 63 28.10 -12.34 -5.45
CA GLN A 63 28.10 -13.69 -4.84
C GLN A 63 27.86 -13.66 -3.32
N ALA A 64 27.21 -12.59 -2.85
CA ALA A 64 26.80 -12.38 -1.47
C ALA A 64 25.56 -11.53 -1.42
N TYR A 65 24.70 -11.73 -0.44
CA TYR A 65 23.53 -10.89 -0.23
C TYR A 65 23.93 -9.52 0.36
N PRO A 66 23.19 -8.46 0.02
CA PRO A 66 23.48 -7.11 0.54
C PRO A 66 23.19 -7.04 2.05
N ALA A 67 23.93 -6.18 2.74
CA ALA A 67 23.75 -5.97 4.18
C ALA A 67 22.42 -5.22 4.50
N ASP A 68 22.02 -4.34 3.60
CA ASP A 68 20.81 -3.55 3.72
C ASP A 68 20.21 -3.21 2.34
N VAL A 69 19.01 -2.63 2.34
CA VAL A 69 18.30 -2.31 1.10
C VAL A 69 19.00 -1.24 0.27
N THR A 70 19.70 -0.30 0.90
CA THR A 70 20.43 0.75 0.20
C THR A 70 21.66 0.20 -0.53
N ALA A 71 22.35 -0.78 0.05
CA ALA A 71 23.45 -1.50 -0.61
C ALA A 71 22.98 -2.22 -1.88
N ALA A 72 21.74 -2.72 -1.89
CA ALA A 72 21.10 -3.30 -3.06
C ALA A 72 20.60 -2.27 -4.09
N GLY A 73 20.69 -0.97 -3.78
CA GLY A 73 20.18 0.11 -4.63
C GLY A 73 18.65 0.29 -4.56
N PHE A 74 18.02 -0.20 -3.52
CA PHE A 74 16.57 -0.05 -3.29
C PHE A 74 16.28 1.09 -2.32
N THR A 75 15.19 1.80 -2.57
CA THR A 75 14.67 2.85 -1.68
C THR A 75 13.20 2.60 -1.39
N ASP A 76 12.85 2.63 -0.11
CA ASP A 76 11.49 2.41 0.36
C ASP A 76 10.52 3.51 -0.11
N SER A 77 9.27 3.12 -0.37
CA SER A 77 8.18 4.06 -0.59
C SER A 77 7.78 4.76 0.73
N PRO A 78 7.13 5.93 0.66
CA PRO A 78 6.61 6.59 1.87
C PRO A 78 5.70 5.66 2.67
N GLN A 79 5.91 5.62 3.98
CA GLN A 79 5.15 4.81 4.95
C GLN A 79 5.35 3.29 4.79
N VAL A 80 6.47 2.90 4.18
CA VAL A 80 6.94 1.51 4.14
C VAL A 80 8.39 1.49 4.55
N THR A 81 8.77 0.54 5.37
CA THR A 81 10.17 0.25 5.70
C THR A 81 10.48 -1.19 5.34
N VAL A 82 11.51 -1.42 4.54
CA VAL A 82 11.96 -2.77 4.20
C VAL A 82 13.34 -3.04 4.80
N VAL A 83 13.48 -4.18 5.45
CA VAL A 83 14.75 -4.65 6.00
C VAL A 83 15.08 -6.05 5.50
N TYR A 84 16.37 -6.33 5.35
CA TYR A 84 16.85 -7.67 5.01
C TYR A 84 17.22 -8.45 6.25
N GLY A 85 17.08 -9.77 6.17
CA GLY A 85 17.48 -10.72 7.21
C GLY A 85 18.02 -12.01 6.62
N GLY A 86 18.68 -12.80 7.47
CA GLY A 86 19.29 -14.05 7.05
C GLY A 86 20.60 -13.88 6.28
N LEU A 87 21.25 -15.00 6.04
CA LEU A 87 22.57 -15.06 5.37
C LEU A 87 22.51 -15.68 3.96
N GLY A 88 21.35 -16.11 3.53
CA GLY A 88 21.15 -16.82 2.26
C GLY A 88 21.71 -18.24 2.26
N THR A 89 21.79 -18.87 3.42
CA THR A 89 22.21 -20.26 3.60
C THR A 89 21.01 -21.15 3.92
N ALA A 90 21.17 -22.46 3.79
CA ALA A 90 20.10 -23.41 4.15
C ALA A 90 19.70 -23.30 5.64
N ALA A 91 20.64 -22.97 6.53
CA ALA A 91 20.39 -22.79 7.96
C ALA A 91 19.84 -21.40 8.32
N SER A 92 20.08 -20.39 7.47
CA SER A 92 19.63 -19.02 7.64
C SER A 92 19.23 -18.45 6.26
N PRO A 93 18.02 -18.79 5.75
CA PRO A 93 17.57 -18.31 4.46
C PRO A 93 17.49 -16.77 4.43
N PHE A 94 17.82 -16.19 3.29
CA PHE A 94 17.70 -14.76 3.10
C PHE A 94 16.22 -14.34 3.06
N SER A 95 15.92 -13.21 3.66
CA SER A 95 14.55 -12.70 3.72
C SER A 95 14.49 -11.18 3.55
N ALA A 96 13.37 -10.71 3.03
CA ALA A 96 13.00 -9.31 3.03
C ALA A 96 11.71 -9.15 3.85
N VAL A 97 11.71 -8.21 4.76
CA VAL A 97 10.56 -7.89 5.63
C VAL A 97 10.15 -6.46 5.37
N GLY A 98 8.97 -6.28 4.81
CA GLY A 98 8.35 -4.97 4.63
C GLY A 98 7.38 -4.68 5.77
N THR A 99 7.46 -3.49 6.33
CA THR A 99 6.56 -3.01 7.38
C THR A 99 5.69 -1.89 6.84
N ASP A 100 4.39 -1.98 7.08
CA ASP A 100 3.46 -0.88 6.86
C ASP A 100 3.52 0.08 8.06
N ASP A 101 4.25 1.18 7.91
CA ASP A 101 4.42 2.19 8.96
C ASP A 101 3.15 3.04 9.17
N SER A 102 2.19 2.96 8.26
CA SER A 102 0.88 3.63 8.43
C SER A 102 -0.02 2.93 9.45
N GLY A 103 0.17 1.64 9.64
CA GLY A 103 -0.67 0.79 10.50
C GLY A 103 -2.10 0.58 9.97
N ASN A 104 -2.35 0.88 8.69
CA ASN A 104 -3.69 0.83 8.10
C ASN A 104 -3.95 -0.40 7.23
N CYS A 105 -2.93 -1.24 7.00
CA CYS A 105 -3.10 -2.46 6.24
C CYS A 105 -3.93 -3.49 7.03
N PRO A 106 -5.10 -3.91 6.51
CA PRO A 106 -5.95 -4.88 7.22
C PRO A 106 -5.40 -6.32 7.25
N LYS A 107 -4.38 -6.63 6.44
CA LYS A 107 -3.74 -7.94 6.40
C LYS A 107 -2.71 -8.15 7.50
N GLY A 108 -2.18 -7.08 8.08
CA GLY A 108 -1.13 -7.11 9.09
C GLY A 108 -0.18 -5.92 8.96
N THR A 109 0.79 -5.85 9.84
CA THR A 109 1.79 -4.78 9.84
C THR A 109 3.04 -5.13 9.06
N THR A 110 3.37 -6.41 8.95
CA THR A 110 4.59 -6.87 8.27
C THR A 110 4.30 -7.91 7.21
N TYR A 111 4.97 -7.77 6.07
CA TYR A 111 4.95 -8.74 4.98
C TYR A 111 6.34 -9.30 4.78
N THR A 112 6.48 -10.61 4.91
CA THR A 112 7.78 -11.29 4.86
C THR A 112 7.89 -12.19 3.66
N ILE A 113 8.96 -12.04 2.90
CA ILE A 113 9.37 -12.94 1.83
C ILE A 113 10.66 -13.63 2.30
N THR A 114 10.64 -14.94 2.37
CA THR A 114 11.81 -15.75 2.74
C THR A 114 12.14 -16.70 1.60
N GLN A 115 13.42 -16.84 1.31
CA GLN A 115 13.92 -17.73 0.27
C GLN A 115 13.44 -19.17 0.52
N GLY A 116 12.78 -19.76 -0.47
CA GLY A 116 12.24 -21.12 -0.36
C GLY A 116 10.95 -21.27 0.45
N ALA A 117 10.33 -20.18 0.90
CA ALA A 117 9.07 -20.18 1.62
C ALA A 117 7.99 -19.35 0.92
N THR A 118 6.74 -19.61 1.26
CA THR A 118 5.62 -18.81 0.76
C THR A 118 5.60 -17.47 1.49
N PRO A 119 5.48 -16.33 0.78
CA PRO A 119 5.33 -15.03 1.43
C PRO A 119 4.12 -14.97 2.35
N ALA A 120 4.25 -14.27 3.47
CA ALA A 120 3.20 -14.20 4.49
C ALA A 120 3.11 -12.84 5.16
N TRP A 121 1.90 -12.52 5.60
CA TRP A 121 1.60 -11.37 6.46
C TRP A 121 1.60 -11.79 7.95
N SER A 122 2.03 -10.87 8.78
CA SER A 122 1.95 -11.01 10.24
C SER A 122 1.68 -9.68 10.95
#